data_27aad0ced51fb948d1122559fa4f99ec
#
_entry.id   27aad0ced51fb948d1122559fa4f99ec
#
_cell.length_a   1.000
_cell.length_b   1.000
_cell.length_c   1.000
_cell.angle_alpha   90.00
_cell.angle_beta   90.00
_cell.angle_gamma   90.00
#
_symmetry.space_group_name_H-M   'P 1'
#
loop_
_entity.id
_entity.type
_entity.pdbx_description
1 polymer ?
#
loop_
_entity_poly.entity_id
_entity_poly.type
_entity_poly.pdbx_seq_one_letter_code
_entity_poly.pdbx_strand_id
1 'polypeptide(L)'
;PETLLHFGIMGSIYMEKVMGVKNPKVGLVNVGAEDTKGGDLQKEAYALLSKAPINFTGNVEARGIPAGEVDVAVADGFTGNIILKLTEGLGSMFAKMVKGMFTGAGKIAALMLLGKIKAFKKSMDYTEYGGAPLLGAALPVIKAHGSSNGYAFKNAIRQARDFVSGGVNDAISEALVSLR
;
A
#
# COMPACT_ATOMS: atom_id res chain seq x y z
N PRO A 1 11.59 15.44 6.05
CA PRO A 1 10.26 15.77 5.52
C PRO A 1 10.20 15.66 3.99
N GLU A 2 11.21 16.12 3.26
CA GLU A 2 11.29 16.05 1.79
C GLU A 2 11.14 14.63 1.25
N THR A 3 11.75 13.65 1.92
CA THR A 3 11.62 12.24 1.55
C THR A 3 10.16 11.76 1.63
N LEU A 4 9.39 12.22 2.63
CA LEU A 4 7.97 11.88 2.76
C LEU A 4 7.14 12.56 1.66
N LEU A 5 7.48 13.79 1.27
CA LEU A 5 6.90 14.44 0.10
C LEU A 5 7.13 13.59 -1.16
N HIS A 6 8.36 13.16 -1.39
CA HIS A 6 8.70 12.30 -2.53
C HIS A 6 7.92 10.98 -2.49
N PHE A 7 7.77 10.36 -1.33
CA PHE A 7 6.97 9.14 -1.18
C PHE A 7 5.51 9.36 -1.56
N GLY A 8 4.92 10.48 -1.16
CA GLY A 8 3.55 10.84 -1.52
C GLY A 8 3.36 10.96 -3.04
N ILE A 9 4.26 11.68 -3.71
CA ILE A 9 4.24 11.87 -5.16
C ILE A 9 4.46 10.54 -5.89
N MET A 10 5.49 9.78 -5.51
CA MET A 10 5.79 8.49 -6.12
C MET A 10 4.64 7.49 -5.93
N GLY A 11 4.05 7.44 -4.73
CA GLY A 11 2.90 6.61 -4.42
C GLY A 11 1.67 6.98 -5.25
N SER A 12 1.38 8.28 -5.39
CA SER A 12 0.29 8.79 -6.21
C SER A 12 0.44 8.38 -7.68
N ILE A 13 1.62 8.58 -8.27
CA ILE A 13 1.93 8.19 -9.66
C ILE A 13 1.79 6.68 -9.83
N TYR A 14 2.29 5.89 -8.89
CA TYR A 14 2.17 4.43 -8.94
C TYR A 14 0.71 3.96 -8.89
N MET A 15 -0.08 4.50 -7.98
CA MET A 15 -1.51 4.17 -7.87
C MET A 15 -2.27 4.53 -9.14
N GLU A 16 -1.93 5.65 -9.77
CA GLU A 16 -2.59 6.07 -11.00
C GLU A 16 -2.17 5.21 -12.20
N LYS A 17 -0.88 5.05 -12.44
CA LYS A 17 -0.34 4.42 -13.65
C LYS A 17 -0.36 2.89 -13.64
N VAL A 18 -0.18 2.27 -12.48
CA VAL A 18 -0.10 0.82 -12.35
C VAL A 18 -1.39 0.22 -11.80
N MET A 19 -1.95 0.87 -10.78
CA MET A 19 -3.15 0.37 -10.11
C MET A 19 -4.46 0.89 -10.74
N GLY A 20 -4.38 1.90 -11.62
CA GLY A 20 -5.53 2.47 -12.33
C GLY A 20 -6.48 3.31 -11.47
N VAL A 21 -6.04 3.73 -10.29
CA VAL A 21 -6.82 4.58 -9.39
C VAL A 21 -6.72 6.04 -9.87
N LYS A 22 -7.83 6.62 -10.28
CA LYS A 22 -7.87 8.01 -10.73
C LYS A 22 -7.81 8.96 -9.53
N ASN A 23 -6.89 9.94 -9.58
CA ASN A 23 -6.72 10.96 -8.54
C ASN A 23 -6.63 10.36 -7.13
N PRO A 24 -5.64 9.46 -6.87
CA PRO A 24 -5.57 8.70 -5.62
C PRO A 24 -5.41 9.61 -4.41
N LYS A 25 -6.14 9.31 -3.35
CA LYS A 25 -6.07 10.00 -2.07
C LYS A 25 -4.76 9.68 -1.37
N VAL A 26 -3.99 10.71 -1.05
CA VAL A 26 -2.71 10.58 -0.34
C VAL A 26 -2.89 11.09 1.07
N GLY A 27 -2.59 10.27 2.08
CA GLY A 27 -2.62 10.63 3.49
C GLY A 27 -1.27 10.44 4.17
N LEU A 28 -0.93 11.36 5.07
CA LEU A 28 0.26 11.25 5.93
C LEU A 28 -0.11 10.48 7.20
N VAL A 29 0.56 9.37 7.46
CA VAL A 29 0.31 8.57 8.67
C VAL A 29 0.72 9.36 9.91
N ASN A 30 -0.23 9.52 10.82
CA ASN A 30 -0.04 10.30 12.02
C ASN A 30 -0.83 9.71 13.22
N VAL A 31 -0.62 10.27 14.40
CA VAL A 31 -1.29 9.89 15.66
C VAL A 31 -2.70 10.47 15.80
N GLY A 32 -3.10 11.35 14.90
CA GLY A 32 -4.42 12.00 14.85
C GLY A 32 -4.62 12.69 13.50
N ALA A 33 -5.86 13.00 13.17
CA ALA A 33 -6.24 13.57 11.88
C ALA A 33 -5.96 15.08 11.75
N GLU A 34 -5.80 15.79 12.88
CA GLU A 34 -5.60 17.23 12.89
C GLU A 34 -4.21 17.59 12.34
N ASP A 35 -4.09 18.70 11.63
CA ASP A 35 -2.86 19.20 11.00
C ASP A 35 -1.73 19.52 11.98
N THR A 36 -2.08 19.78 13.25
CA THR A 36 -1.15 20.10 14.33
C THR A 36 -0.53 18.86 15.00
N LYS A 37 -1.01 17.66 14.69
CA LYS A 37 -0.55 16.39 15.31
C LYS A 37 0.80 15.94 14.78
N GLY A 38 1.43 15.07 15.60
CA GLY A 38 2.73 14.48 15.29
C GLY A 38 3.91 15.30 15.78
N GLY A 39 5.09 14.76 15.52
CA GLY A 39 6.37 15.45 15.78
C GLY A 39 6.73 16.42 14.65
N ASP A 40 7.92 17.00 14.74
CA ASP A 40 8.40 17.99 13.78
C ASP A 40 8.47 17.42 12.36
N LEU A 41 8.94 16.17 12.20
CA LEU A 41 8.98 15.49 10.92
C LEU A 41 7.60 15.45 10.23
N GLN A 42 6.55 15.08 10.98
CA GLN A 42 5.19 14.96 10.43
C GLN A 42 4.61 16.34 10.09
N LYS A 43 4.82 17.34 10.93
CA LYS A 43 4.33 18.70 10.69
C LYS A 43 4.99 19.36 9.47
N GLU A 44 6.30 19.20 9.33
CA GLU A 44 7.03 19.68 8.17
C GLU A 44 6.62 18.94 6.89
N ALA A 45 6.47 17.60 6.95
CA ALA A 45 6.00 16.81 5.82
C ALA A 45 4.56 17.17 5.43
N TYR A 46 3.68 17.42 6.40
CA TYR A 46 2.31 17.90 6.14
C TYR A 46 2.31 19.20 5.34
N ALA A 47 3.13 20.17 5.77
CA ALA A 47 3.24 21.46 5.10
C ALA A 47 3.75 21.35 3.66
N LEU A 48 4.65 20.41 3.39
CA LEU A 48 5.15 20.12 2.05
C LEU A 48 4.11 19.41 1.18
N LEU A 49 3.49 18.36 1.71
CA LEU A 49 2.47 17.56 1.01
C LEU A 49 1.24 18.40 0.65
N SER A 50 0.84 19.33 1.52
CA SER A 50 -0.31 20.23 1.27
C SER A 50 -0.11 21.17 0.07
N LYS A 51 1.14 21.40 -0.34
CA LYS A 51 1.49 22.24 -1.49
C LYS A 51 1.81 21.43 -2.73
N ALA A 52 1.91 20.11 -2.61
CA ALA A 52 2.28 19.24 -3.70
C ALA A 52 1.13 19.07 -4.72
N PRO A 53 1.42 18.85 -5.99
CA PRO A 53 0.42 18.65 -7.04
C PRO A 53 -0.16 17.23 -7.01
N ILE A 54 -0.67 16.81 -5.84
CA ILE A 54 -1.29 15.50 -5.58
C ILE A 54 -2.59 15.69 -4.80
N ASN A 55 -3.44 14.69 -4.78
CA ASN A 55 -4.66 14.71 -3.97
C ASN A 55 -4.35 14.40 -2.50
N PHE A 56 -3.66 15.31 -1.82
CA PHE A 56 -3.35 15.18 -0.41
C PHE A 56 -4.60 15.43 0.43
N THR A 57 -5.00 14.47 1.25
CA THR A 57 -6.21 14.52 2.08
C THR A 57 -5.94 14.83 3.56
N GLY A 58 -4.69 15.10 3.91
CA GLY A 58 -4.29 15.41 5.28
C GLY A 58 -3.69 14.21 6.01
N ASN A 59 -3.72 14.27 7.35
CA ASN A 59 -3.27 13.15 8.19
C ASN A 59 -4.28 12.00 8.17
N VAL A 60 -3.76 10.77 8.27
CA VAL A 60 -4.55 9.55 8.42
C VAL A 60 -4.04 8.75 9.62
N GLU A 61 -4.93 8.32 10.48
CA GLU A 61 -4.58 7.39 11.56
C GLU A 61 -4.39 5.97 11.00
N ALA A 62 -3.55 5.17 11.64
CA ALA A 62 -3.26 3.79 11.20
C ALA A 62 -4.53 2.92 11.03
N ARG A 63 -5.59 3.18 11.80
CA ARG A 63 -6.89 2.48 11.67
C ARG A 63 -7.63 2.82 10.37
N GLY A 64 -7.39 3.99 9.80
CA GLY A 64 -8.01 4.42 8.53
C GLY A 64 -7.44 3.71 7.31
N ILE A 65 -6.20 3.19 7.40
CA ILE A 65 -5.55 2.50 6.28
C ILE A 65 -6.34 1.25 5.84
N PRO A 66 -6.64 0.28 6.73
CA PRO A 66 -7.44 -0.89 6.35
C PRO A 66 -8.91 -0.55 6.06
N ALA A 67 -9.39 0.60 6.49
CA ALA A 67 -10.73 1.11 6.16
C ALA A 67 -10.81 1.73 4.74
N GLY A 68 -9.67 1.94 4.07
CA GLY A 68 -9.62 2.52 2.74
C GLY A 68 -9.88 4.03 2.72
N GLU A 69 -9.54 4.74 3.79
CA GLU A 69 -9.68 6.21 3.86
C GLU A 69 -8.74 6.90 2.87
N VAL A 70 -7.59 6.27 2.59
CA VAL A 70 -6.59 6.74 1.63
C VAL A 70 -6.16 5.62 0.69
N ASP A 71 -5.70 5.98 -0.50
CA ASP A 71 -5.14 5.06 -1.49
C ASP A 71 -3.61 4.93 -1.33
N VAL A 72 -2.98 5.98 -0.81
CA VAL A 72 -1.55 6.04 -0.49
C VAL A 72 -1.38 6.51 0.95
N ALA A 73 -0.80 5.68 1.79
CA ALA A 73 -0.42 6.02 3.17
C ALA A 73 1.08 6.31 3.22
N VAL A 74 1.43 7.57 3.44
CA VAL A 74 2.82 8.02 3.53
C VAL A 74 3.31 7.90 4.96
N ALA A 75 4.42 7.22 5.17
CA ALA A 75 5.06 7.05 6.47
C ALA A 75 6.58 6.97 6.34
N ASP A 76 7.30 7.25 7.42
CA ASP A 76 8.71 6.87 7.53
C ASP A 76 8.87 5.34 7.59
N GLY A 77 10.09 4.85 7.32
CA GLY A 77 10.34 3.42 7.21
C GLY A 77 10.11 2.63 8.51
N PHE A 78 10.28 3.25 9.67
CA PHE A 78 10.01 2.60 10.95
C PHE A 78 8.52 2.46 11.20
N THR A 79 7.78 3.55 11.09
CA THR A 79 6.31 3.59 11.25
C THR A 79 5.63 2.69 10.23
N GLY A 80 6.01 2.80 8.96
CA GLY A 80 5.46 1.98 7.88
C GLY A 80 5.71 0.49 8.08
N ASN A 81 6.92 0.09 8.54
CA ASN A 81 7.22 -1.31 8.81
C ASN A 81 6.44 -1.87 9.99
N ILE A 82 6.21 -1.06 11.05
CA ILE A 82 5.36 -1.48 12.17
C ILE A 82 3.94 -1.74 11.70
N ILE A 83 3.34 -0.82 10.94
CA ILE A 83 1.99 -0.96 10.39
C ILE A 83 1.90 -2.21 9.51
N LEU A 84 2.85 -2.38 8.60
CA LEU A 84 2.90 -3.54 7.69
C LEU A 84 2.96 -4.85 8.47
N LYS A 85 3.88 -4.98 9.44
CA LYS A 85 4.07 -6.21 10.22
C LYS A 85 2.88 -6.51 11.12
N LEU A 86 2.27 -5.48 11.71
CA LEU A 86 1.06 -5.64 12.49
C LEU A 86 -0.11 -6.12 11.61
N THR A 87 -0.28 -5.52 10.44
CA THR A 87 -1.33 -5.90 9.47
C THR A 87 -1.16 -7.33 8.97
N GLU A 88 0.07 -7.74 8.64
CA GLU A 88 0.40 -9.13 8.28
C GLU A 88 0.05 -10.11 9.42
N GLY A 89 0.42 -9.76 10.65
CA GLY A 89 0.14 -10.55 11.85
C GLY A 89 -1.35 -10.70 12.12
N LEU A 90 -2.10 -9.61 12.08
CA LEU A 90 -3.55 -9.60 12.25
C LEU A 90 -4.26 -10.39 11.15
N GLY A 91 -3.87 -10.22 9.89
CA GLY A 91 -4.40 -10.99 8.76
C GLY A 91 -4.21 -12.50 8.96
N SER A 92 -3.01 -12.92 9.38
CA SER A 92 -2.69 -14.31 9.72
C SER A 92 -3.55 -14.85 10.88
N MET A 93 -3.73 -14.06 11.93
CA MET A 93 -4.56 -14.41 13.08
C MET A 93 -6.03 -14.57 12.66
N PHE A 94 -6.59 -13.62 11.92
CA PHE A 94 -7.96 -13.71 11.42
C PHE A 94 -8.18 -14.92 10.52
N ALA A 95 -7.24 -15.23 9.63
CA ALA A 95 -7.34 -16.41 8.78
C ALA A 95 -7.38 -17.71 9.60
N LYS A 96 -6.58 -17.80 10.68
CA LYS A 96 -6.61 -18.95 11.62
C LYS A 96 -7.92 -19.01 12.38
N MET A 97 -8.44 -17.89 12.87
CA MET A 97 -9.74 -17.85 13.58
C MET A 97 -10.87 -18.33 12.68
N VAL A 98 -10.98 -17.77 11.47
CA VAL A 98 -12.00 -18.17 10.49
C VAL A 98 -11.90 -19.67 10.18
N LYS A 99 -10.69 -20.20 9.96
CA LYS A 99 -10.49 -21.65 9.76
C LYS A 99 -10.92 -22.49 10.97
N GLY A 100 -10.69 -22.00 12.19
CA GLY A 100 -11.09 -22.68 13.44
C GLY A 100 -12.61 -22.74 13.64
N MET A 101 -13.36 -21.77 13.12
CA MET A 101 -14.83 -21.74 13.23
C MET A 101 -15.51 -22.86 12.42
N PHE A 102 -14.85 -23.41 11.41
CA PHE A 102 -15.39 -24.44 10.52
C PHE A 102 -14.87 -25.85 10.89
N THR A 103 -15.01 -26.23 12.17
CA THR A 103 -14.69 -27.57 12.68
C THR A 103 -15.98 -28.36 12.92
N GLY A 104 -15.93 -29.70 12.93
CA GLY A 104 -17.10 -30.55 13.18
C GLY A 104 -18.25 -30.29 12.17
N ALA A 105 -19.45 -30.06 12.68
CA ALA A 105 -20.66 -29.77 11.87
C ALA A 105 -20.54 -28.46 11.05
N GLY A 106 -19.68 -27.52 11.45
CA GLY A 106 -19.41 -26.27 10.74
C GLY A 106 -18.82 -26.48 9.34
N LYS A 107 -18.28 -27.68 9.02
CA LYS A 107 -17.77 -28.01 7.68
C LYS A 107 -18.86 -27.93 6.59
N ILE A 108 -20.11 -28.23 6.94
CA ILE A 108 -21.25 -28.13 5.99
C ILE A 108 -21.52 -26.67 5.69
N ALA A 109 -21.53 -25.80 6.69
CA ALA A 109 -21.67 -24.35 6.49
C ALA A 109 -20.49 -23.77 5.69
N ALA A 110 -19.27 -24.26 5.92
CA ALA A 110 -18.10 -23.87 5.12
C ALA A 110 -18.25 -24.20 3.63
N LEU A 111 -18.86 -25.34 3.29
CA LEU A 111 -19.15 -25.72 1.90
C LEU A 111 -20.08 -24.71 1.22
N MET A 112 -21.12 -24.25 1.90
CA MET A 112 -22.06 -23.23 1.38
C MET A 112 -21.40 -21.85 1.20
N LEU A 113 -20.38 -21.54 2.02
CA LEU A 113 -19.66 -20.26 2.02
C LEU A 113 -18.33 -20.30 1.26
N LEU A 114 -17.95 -21.42 0.67
CA LEU A 114 -16.65 -21.63 0.03
C LEU A 114 -16.30 -20.53 -0.99
N GLY A 115 -17.26 -20.06 -1.78
CA GLY A 115 -17.06 -18.98 -2.74
C GLY A 115 -16.67 -17.66 -2.06
N LYS A 116 -17.36 -17.28 -1.00
CA LYS A 116 -17.10 -16.04 -0.23
C LYS A 116 -15.79 -16.14 0.54
N ILE A 117 -15.50 -17.29 1.13
CA ILE A 117 -14.24 -17.54 1.86
C ILE A 117 -13.04 -17.48 0.89
N LYS A 118 -13.16 -18.07 -0.31
CA LYS A 118 -12.12 -17.98 -1.34
C LYS A 118 -11.91 -16.54 -1.82
N ALA A 119 -12.97 -15.79 -2.06
CA ALA A 119 -12.89 -14.38 -2.46
C ALA A 119 -12.21 -13.54 -1.37
N PHE A 120 -12.60 -13.71 -0.10
CA PHE A 120 -11.98 -13.04 1.03
C PHE A 120 -10.49 -13.41 1.17
N LYS A 121 -10.15 -14.69 1.08
CA LYS A 121 -8.76 -15.12 1.10
C LYS A 121 -7.96 -14.48 -0.03
N LYS A 122 -8.51 -14.42 -1.23
CA LYS A 122 -7.87 -13.83 -2.40
C LYS A 122 -7.63 -12.32 -2.23
N SER A 123 -8.59 -11.58 -1.63
CA SER A 123 -8.42 -10.13 -1.39
C SER A 123 -7.32 -9.80 -0.37
N MET A 124 -6.95 -10.75 0.50
CA MET A 124 -5.88 -10.61 1.48
C MET A 124 -4.56 -11.27 1.04
N ASP A 125 -4.54 -11.87 -0.15
CA ASP A 125 -3.38 -12.65 -0.61
C ASP A 125 -2.40 -11.75 -1.35
N TYR A 126 -1.27 -11.43 -0.71
CA TYR A 126 -0.21 -10.63 -1.31
C TYR A 126 0.37 -11.26 -2.59
N THR A 127 0.22 -12.57 -2.80
CA THR A 127 0.72 -13.25 -4.00
C THR A 127 0.00 -12.80 -5.27
N GLU A 128 -1.21 -12.25 -5.16
CA GLU A 128 -1.96 -11.65 -6.27
C GLU A 128 -1.25 -10.41 -6.83
N TYR A 129 -0.56 -9.65 -5.98
CA TYR A 129 0.23 -8.49 -6.39
C TYR A 129 1.66 -8.89 -6.80
N GLY A 130 2.21 -9.95 -6.21
CA GLY A 130 3.47 -10.58 -6.58
C GLY A 130 4.71 -9.99 -5.94
N GLY A 131 4.82 -8.67 -5.82
CA GLY A 131 5.96 -8.00 -5.23
C GLY A 131 5.69 -6.54 -4.87
N ALA A 132 6.68 -5.89 -4.27
CA ALA A 132 6.66 -4.47 -3.95
C ALA A 132 7.67 -3.72 -4.85
N PRO A 133 7.25 -2.64 -5.53
CA PRO A 133 8.18 -1.82 -6.29
C PRO A 133 9.09 -1.02 -5.35
N LEU A 134 10.37 -0.93 -5.68
CA LEU A 134 11.31 -0.01 -5.06
C LEU A 134 11.22 1.33 -5.82
N LEU A 135 10.30 2.19 -5.38
CA LEU A 135 10.06 3.48 -6.01
C LEU A 135 11.27 4.41 -5.81
N GLY A 136 11.54 5.25 -6.82
CA GLY A 136 12.67 6.18 -6.82
C GLY A 136 14.02 5.57 -7.23
N ALA A 137 14.09 4.28 -7.54
CA ALA A 137 15.26 3.69 -8.19
C ALA A 137 15.33 4.13 -9.65
N ALA A 138 16.55 4.32 -10.19
CA ALA A 138 16.77 4.74 -11.57
C ALA A 138 16.21 3.74 -12.61
N LEU A 139 16.20 2.46 -12.25
CA LEU A 139 15.60 1.39 -13.04
C LEU A 139 14.47 0.71 -12.27
N PRO A 140 13.46 0.17 -12.96
CA PRO A 140 12.39 -0.57 -12.31
C PRO A 140 12.89 -1.77 -11.52
N VAL A 141 12.63 -1.79 -10.23
CA VAL A 141 12.99 -2.91 -9.34
C VAL A 141 11.73 -3.35 -8.60
N ILE A 142 11.34 -4.61 -8.79
CA ILE A 142 10.23 -5.23 -8.07
C ILE A 142 10.79 -6.28 -7.12
N LYS A 143 10.62 -6.07 -5.82
CA LYS A 143 11.05 -6.99 -4.78
C LYS A 143 9.97 -8.04 -4.52
N ALA A 144 10.21 -9.28 -4.92
CA ALA A 144 9.38 -10.41 -4.50
C ALA A 144 9.66 -10.79 -3.04
N HIS A 145 8.68 -11.40 -2.36
CA HIS A 145 8.86 -11.88 -0.99
C HIS A 145 9.73 -13.14 -0.97
N GLY A 146 10.50 -13.35 0.11
CA GLY A 146 11.38 -14.52 0.23
C GLY A 146 10.65 -15.89 0.18
N SER A 147 9.36 -15.91 0.52
CA SER A 147 8.47 -17.09 0.43
C SER A 147 7.65 -17.16 -0.85
N SER A 148 7.95 -16.33 -1.88
CA SER A 148 7.20 -16.30 -3.13
C SER A 148 7.27 -17.63 -3.87
N ASN A 149 6.11 -18.15 -4.23
CA ASN A 149 5.98 -19.29 -5.13
C ASN A 149 5.97 -18.85 -6.60
N GLY A 150 5.89 -19.79 -7.56
CA GLY A 150 5.88 -19.48 -8.99
C GLY A 150 4.73 -18.54 -9.41
N TYR A 151 3.57 -18.61 -8.74
CA TYR A 151 2.44 -17.72 -9.03
C TYR A 151 2.72 -16.28 -8.60
N ALA A 152 3.25 -16.08 -7.40
CA ALA A 152 3.66 -14.77 -6.92
C ALA A 152 4.76 -14.18 -7.80
N PHE A 153 5.73 -15.00 -8.22
CA PHE A 153 6.82 -14.55 -9.08
C PHE A 153 6.32 -14.13 -10.48
N LYS A 154 5.38 -14.89 -11.06
CA LYS A 154 4.70 -14.50 -12.30
C LYS A 154 4.02 -13.13 -12.17
N ASN A 155 3.34 -12.88 -11.05
CA ASN A 155 2.66 -11.61 -10.81
C ASN A 155 3.66 -10.47 -10.58
N ALA A 156 4.82 -10.72 -9.95
CA ALA A 156 5.90 -9.75 -9.83
C ALA A 156 6.47 -9.35 -11.21
N ILE A 157 6.66 -10.31 -12.12
CA ILE A 157 7.08 -10.03 -13.50
C ILE A 157 6.02 -9.21 -14.24
N ARG A 158 4.73 -9.55 -14.08
CA ARG A 158 3.63 -8.76 -14.65
C ARG A 158 3.67 -7.31 -14.14
N GLN A 159 3.83 -7.13 -12.84
CA GLN A 159 3.93 -5.80 -12.23
C GLN A 159 5.14 -5.02 -12.77
N ALA A 160 6.30 -5.67 -12.94
CA ALA A 160 7.47 -5.04 -13.55
C ALA A 160 7.18 -4.58 -14.98
N ARG A 161 6.51 -5.42 -15.78
CA ARG A 161 6.08 -5.06 -17.14
C ARG A 161 5.15 -3.85 -17.13
N ASP A 162 4.12 -3.88 -16.27
CA ASP A 162 3.11 -2.82 -16.19
C ASP A 162 3.74 -1.50 -15.67
N PHE A 163 4.71 -1.59 -14.78
CA PHE A 163 5.51 -0.48 -14.30
C PHE A 163 6.31 0.20 -15.43
N VAL A 164 7.00 -0.61 -16.26
CA VAL A 164 7.77 -0.12 -17.42
C VAL A 164 6.84 0.47 -18.47
N SER A 165 5.81 -0.27 -18.88
CA SER A 165 4.89 0.15 -19.94
C SER A 165 4.05 1.38 -19.55
N GLY A 166 3.81 1.58 -18.26
CA GLY A 166 3.16 2.77 -17.70
C GLY A 166 4.06 4.02 -17.64
N GLY A 167 5.36 3.92 -17.96
CA GLY A 167 6.30 5.03 -17.89
C GLY A 167 6.42 5.63 -16.48
N VAL A 168 6.40 4.77 -15.45
CA VAL A 168 6.34 5.22 -14.05
C VAL A 168 7.60 5.97 -13.65
N ASN A 169 8.79 5.48 -14.03
CA ASN A 169 10.07 6.14 -13.71
C ASN A 169 10.18 7.53 -14.33
N ASP A 170 9.78 7.67 -15.58
CA ASP A 170 9.82 8.96 -16.29
C ASP A 170 8.87 9.96 -15.61
N ALA A 171 7.65 9.55 -15.31
CA ALA A 171 6.67 10.38 -14.63
C ALA A 171 7.14 10.80 -13.21
N ILE A 172 7.78 9.89 -12.47
CA ILE A 172 8.36 10.22 -11.15
C ILE A 172 9.48 11.24 -11.33
N SER A 173 10.38 11.01 -12.29
CA SER A 173 11.51 11.92 -12.54
C SER A 173 11.04 13.32 -12.91
N GLU A 174 10.07 13.43 -13.84
CA GLU A 174 9.48 14.70 -14.25
C GLU A 174 8.80 15.43 -13.08
N ALA A 175 8.00 14.70 -12.29
CA ALA A 175 7.31 15.27 -11.14
C ALA A 175 8.28 15.78 -10.06
N LEU A 176 9.36 15.03 -9.78
CA LEU A 176 10.34 15.45 -8.77
C LEU A 176 11.25 16.59 -9.25
N VAL A 177 11.55 16.68 -10.56
CA VAL A 177 12.28 17.83 -11.12
C VAL A 177 11.45 19.10 -11.06
N SER A 178 10.14 19.03 -11.26
CA SER A 178 9.24 20.18 -11.19
C SER A 178 9.07 20.79 -9.79
N LEU A 179 9.56 20.12 -8.75
CA LEU A 179 9.55 20.62 -7.36
C LEU A 179 10.78 21.50 -7.01
N ARG A 180 11.77 21.56 -7.88
CA ARG A 180 13.00 22.36 -7.68
C ARG A 180 12.81 23.79 -8.18
#